data_19c7888dc078867a34d32112f63ac614
#
_entry.id   19c7888dc078867a34d32112f63ac614
#
_cell.length_a   1.000
_cell.length_b   1.000
_cell.length_c   1.000
_cell.angle_alpha   90.00
_cell.angle_beta   90.00
_cell.angle_gamma   90.00
#
_symmetry.space_group_name_H-M   'P 1'
#
loop_
_entity.id
_entity.type
_entity.pdbx_description
1 polymer ?
#
loop_
_entity_poly.entity_id
_entity_poly.type
_entity_poly.pdbx_seq_one_letter_code
_entity_poly.pdbx_strand_id
1 'polypeptide(L)'
;MVSIKSDREIELMRDAGKILAETHNAIADFIKPGISTYDIDKFAEKTVKKLGGECSFYHLYDFPGNFCISVNDEVIHGIPSKTKILREGDIIKIDGGVCYKGYQSDAARTHIVGKTSKEIEDLVARTKNSFFEALKVCVPGNHINDIGIAITNYINQFGYGIVEEYIGHGIGAKVHEDPEIPNYITKKKGPVLKKNMTLAIEPMINLGTLEVYTAEDEWTVKTCDGLPSSHYENTIVITDNEPQILSIV
;
A
#
# COMPACT_ATOMS: atom_id res chain seq x y z
N MET A 1 -0.14 18.54 -11.72
CA MET A 1 0.07 18.13 -13.14
C MET A 1 0.80 16.79 -13.13
N VAL A 2 0.30 15.80 -13.87
CA VAL A 2 0.91 14.46 -13.92
C VAL A 2 2.33 14.53 -14.48
N SER A 3 3.32 14.01 -13.76
CA SER A 3 4.72 14.00 -14.16
C SER A 3 5.06 12.74 -14.96
N ILE A 4 5.89 12.87 -15.98
CA ILE A 4 6.45 11.77 -16.76
C ILE A 4 7.93 11.67 -16.38
N LYS A 5 8.33 10.52 -15.86
CA LYS A 5 9.69 10.29 -15.35
C LYS A 5 10.66 9.99 -16.49
N SER A 6 11.88 10.47 -16.39
CA SER A 6 12.98 10.00 -17.23
C SER A 6 13.41 8.57 -16.82
N ASP A 7 14.09 7.88 -17.72
CA ASP A 7 14.59 6.52 -17.43
C ASP A 7 15.52 6.50 -16.19
N ARG A 8 16.32 7.58 -16.01
CA ARG A 8 17.19 7.70 -14.83
C ARG A 8 16.39 7.85 -13.53
N GLU A 9 15.30 8.59 -13.53
CA GLU A 9 14.42 8.75 -12.35
C GLU A 9 13.75 7.41 -12.01
N ILE A 10 13.29 6.68 -13.03
CA ILE A 10 12.71 5.35 -12.87
C ILE A 10 13.72 4.37 -12.24
N GLU A 11 14.99 4.40 -12.66
CA GLU A 11 16.03 3.56 -12.06
C GLU A 11 16.27 3.91 -10.58
N LEU A 12 16.26 5.19 -10.19
CA LEU A 12 16.36 5.60 -8.79
C LEU A 12 15.14 5.15 -7.98
N MET A 13 13.93 5.23 -8.55
CA MET A 13 12.71 4.70 -7.95
C MET A 13 12.76 3.17 -7.82
N ARG A 14 13.34 2.47 -8.78
CA ARG A 14 13.59 1.02 -8.72
C ARG A 14 14.56 0.66 -7.59
N ASP A 15 15.63 1.44 -7.42
CA ASP A 15 16.57 1.24 -6.31
C ASP A 15 15.88 1.46 -4.95
N ALA A 16 15.05 2.52 -4.82
CA ALA A 16 14.22 2.75 -3.64
C ALA A 16 13.25 1.58 -3.41
N GLY A 17 12.62 1.08 -4.47
CA GLY A 17 11.70 -0.04 -4.44
C GLY A 17 12.34 -1.36 -4.00
N LYS A 18 13.57 -1.64 -4.43
CA LYS A 18 14.34 -2.81 -3.95
C LYS A 18 14.61 -2.74 -2.46
N ILE A 19 15.05 -1.58 -1.96
CA ILE A 19 15.28 -1.37 -0.52
C ILE A 19 13.99 -1.62 0.25
N LEU A 20 12.86 -1.09 -0.23
CA LEU A 20 11.55 -1.27 0.38
C LEU A 20 11.11 -2.74 0.37
N ALA A 21 11.24 -3.41 -0.77
CA ALA A 21 10.88 -4.83 -0.91
C ALA A 21 11.72 -5.74 -0.01
N GLU A 22 13.04 -5.53 0.07
CA GLU A 22 13.92 -6.25 0.99
C GLU A 22 13.54 -5.96 2.47
N THR A 23 13.12 -4.73 2.78
CA THR A 23 12.61 -4.37 4.11
C THR A 23 11.32 -5.11 4.43
N HIS A 24 10.35 -5.17 3.50
CA HIS A 24 9.11 -5.94 3.68
C HIS A 24 9.38 -7.44 3.88
N ASN A 25 10.31 -8.02 3.12
CA ASN A 25 10.69 -9.43 3.29
C ASN A 25 11.30 -9.68 4.68
N ALA A 26 12.19 -8.79 5.14
CA ALA A 26 12.77 -8.90 6.48
C ALA A 26 11.72 -8.72 7.59
N ILE A 27 10.74 -7.83 7.41
CA ILE A 27 9.62 -7.65 8.35
C ILE A 27 8.75 -8.90 8.38
N ALA A 28 8.46 -9.53 7.23
CA ALA A 28 7.68 -10.77 7.17
C ALA A 28 8.28 -11.88 8.04
N ASP A 29 9.61 -12.02 8.02
CA ASP A 29 10.34 -13.00 8.85
C ASP A 29 10.37 -12.59 10.35
N PHE A 30 10.22 -11.30 10.65
CA PHE A 30 10.28 -10.77 12.01
C PHE A 30 8.91 -10.84 12.73
N ILE A 31 7.79 -10.79 11.98
CA ILE A 31 6.43 -10.79 12.53
C ILE A 31 6.13 -12.12 13.24
N LYS A 32 5.68 -12.02 14.50
CA LYS A 32 5.24 -13.16 15.33
C LYS A 32 4.36 -12.69 16.48
N PRO A 33 3.56 -13.57 17.11
CA PRO A 33 2.85 -13.23 18.33
C PRO A 33 3.80 -12.73 19.42
N GLY A 34 3.37 -11.73 20.20
CA GLY A 34 4.09 -11.19 21.34
C GLY A 34 5.00 -10.00 21.05
N ILE A 35 5.22 -9.62 19.79
CA ILE A 35 5.94 -8.37 19.46
C ILE A 35 4.97 -7.19 19.37
N SER A 36 5.46 -5.98 19.65
CA SER A 36 4.69 -4.76 19.49
C SER A 36 4.81 -4.19 18.07
N THR A 37 3.80 -3.41 17.66
CA THR A 37 3.89 -2.66 16.38
C THR A 37 5.03 -1.65 16.40
N TYR A 38 5.40 -1.12 17.57
CA TYR A 38 6.58 -0.27 17.74
C TYR A 38 7.89 -1.01 17.45
N ASP A 39 8.03 -2.28 17.87
CA ASP A 39 9.24 -3.08 17.60
C ASP A 39 9.39 -3.31 16.09
N ILE A 40 8.27 -3.50 15.37
CA ILE A 40 8.26 -3.66 13.91
C ILE A 40 8.69 -2.36 13.24
N ASP A 41 8.18 -1.20 13.67
CA ASP A 41 8.58 0.11 13.14
C ASP A 41 10.09 0.34 13.31
N LYS A 42 10.64 0.04 14.50
CA LYS A 42 12.07 0.20 14.77
C LYS A 42 12.94 -0.79 13.99
N PHE A 43 12.43 -1.99 13.76
CA PHE A 43 13.10 -2.99 12.91
C PHE A 43 13.11 -2.53 11.44
N ALA A 44 11.98 -2.02 10.93
CA ALA A 44 11.87 -1.45 9.59
C ALA A 44 12.84 -0.29 9.37
N GLU A 45 12.82 0.72 10.27
CA GLU A 45 13.73 1.86 10.24
C GLU A 45 15.20 1.43 10.15
N LYS A 46 15.62 0.50 11.02
CA LYS A 46 16.99 -0.02 11.04
C LYS A 46 17.35 -0.73 9.74
N THR A 47 16.40 -1.48 9.17
CA THR A 47 16.62 -2.23 7.93
C THR A 47 16.75 -1.29 6.73
N VAL A 48 15.86 -0.31 6.58
CA VAL A 48 15.95 0.72 5.54
C VAL A 48 17.28 1.45 5.60
N LYS A 49 17.70 1.92 6.79
CA LYS A 49 18.99 2.59 6.97
C LYS A 49 20.19 1.71 6.63
N LYS A 50 20.15 0.43 7.01
CA LYS A 50 21.20 -0.55 6.69
C LYS A 50 21.34 -0.76 5.17
N LEU A 51 20.22 -0.70 4.44
CA LEU A 51 20.19 -0.83 2.98
C LEU A 51 20.50 0.49 2.24
N GLY A 52 20.69 1.59 2.97
CA GLY A 52 21.11 2.88 2.42
C GLY A 52 19.96 3.77 1.98
N GLY A 53 18.72 3.47 2.38
CA GLY A 53 17.54 4.30 2.17
C GLY A 53 17.18 5.16 3.38
N GLU A 54 16.14 5.98 3.21
CA GLU A 54 15.50 6.78 4.25
C GLU A 54 14.01 6.45 4.30
N CYS A 55 13.41 6.38 5.50
CA CYS A 55 11.97 6.17 5.64
C CYS A 55 11.22 7.44 5.23
N SER A 56 10.29 7.31 4.28
CA SER A 56 9.60 8.45 3.68
C SER A 56 8.48 9.03 4.55
N PHE A 57 7.90 8.21 5.44
CA PHE A 57 6.71 8.60 6.21
C PHE A 57 7.03 9.34 7.50
N TYR A 58 8.25 9.21 8.02
CA TYR A 58 8.62 9.89 9.26
C TYR A 58 8.53 11.40 9.11
N HIS A 59 7.64 12.03 9.88
CA HIS A 59 7.25 13.44 9.80
C HIS A 59 6.58 13.88 8.47
N LEU A 60 6.21 12.96 7.60
CA LEU A 60 5.35 13.30 6.47
C LEU A 60 3.97 13.69 7.01
N TYR A 61 3.54 14.93 6.78
CA TYR A 61 2.33 15.51 7.37
C TYR A 61 2.24 15.35 8.91
N ASP A 62 3.39 15.34 9.59
CA ASP A 62 3.54 15.13 11.04
C ASP A 62 3.26 13.69 11.52
N PHE A 63 3.23 12.69 10.63
CA PHE A 63 3.10 11.29 11.03
C PHE A 63 4.25 10.86 11.96
N PRO A 64 3.98 10.24 13.13
CA PRO A 64 5.00 10.00 14.15
C PRO A 64 5.82 8.72 13.95
N GLY A 65 5.42 7.83 13.02
CA GLY A 65 6.08 6.55 12.73
C GLY A 65 6.95 6.58 11.48
N ASN A 66 7.79 5.56 11.30
CA ASN A 66 8.54 5.36 10.06
C ASN A 66 7.72 4.59 9.02
N PHE A 67 6.85 3.69 9.50
CA PHE A 67 5.89 2.90 8.73
C PHE A 67 4.51 3.02 9.38
N CYS A 68 3.45 2.98 8.59
CA CYS A 68 2.10 2.78 9.07
C CYS A 68 1.91 1.30 9.39
N ILE A 69 1.44 0.98 10.61
CA ILE A 69 1.28 -0.40 11.06
C ILE A 69 -0.12 -0.57 11.63
N SER A 70 -1.01 -1.13 10.83
CA SER A 70 -2.44 -1.23 11.10
C SER A 70 -2.84 -2.70 11.37
N VAL A 71 -3.58 -2.95 12.47
CA VAL A 71 -3.93 -4.31 12.92
C VAL A 71 -5.43 -4.54 12.81
N ASN A 72 -5.86 -5.67 12.29
CA ASN A 72 -7.25 -6.15 12.17
C ASN A 72 -8.18 -5.13 11.47
N ASP A 73 -9.08 -4.49 12.25
CA ASP A 73 -10.05 -3.48 11.81
C ASP A 73 -9.42 -2.12 11.45
N GLU A 74 -8.16 -1.90 11.77
CA GLU A 74 -7.42 -0.74 11.29
C GLU A 74 -7.09 -0.92 9.81
N VAL A 75 -7.54 -0.01 8.97
CA VAL A 75 -7.37 -0.07 7.51
C VAL A 75 -5.96 0.37 7.13
N ILE A 76 -5.63 1.63 7.43
CA ILE A 76 -4.35 2.29 7.12
C ILE A 76 -3.96 3.27 8.24
N HIS A 77 -2.77 3.86 8.11
CA HIS A 77 -2.23 4.94 8.96
C HIS A 77 -2.14 4.57 10.45
N GLY A 78 -2.11 3.28 10.79
CA GLY A 78 -1.95 2.84 12.19
C GLY A 78 -0.63 3.33 12.77
N ILE A 79 -0.70 4.08 13.89
CA ILE A 79 0.49 4.57 14.59
C ILE A 79 1.17 3.40 15.32
N PRO A 80 2.50 3.19 15.12
CA PRO A 80 3.26 2.20 15.86
C PRO A 80 3.21 2.44 17.37
N SER A 81 2.87 1.40 18.15
CA SER A 81 2.65 1.51 19.60
C SER A 81 3.34 0.38 20.37
N LYS A 82 3.92 0.71 21.52
CA LYS A 82 4.49 -0.27 22.45
C LYS A 82 3.43 -1.13 23.16
N THR A 83 2.20 -0.66 23.21
CA THR A 83 1.08 -1.36 23.86
C THR A 83 0.26 -2.20 22.90
N LYS A 84 0.39 -1.99 21.58
CA LYS A 84 -0.27 -2.78 20.55
C LYS A 84 0.57 -4.02 20.24
N ILE A 85 0.27 -5.12 20.96
CA ILE A 85 1.00 -6.39 20.90
C ILE A 85 0.27 -7.37 19.99
N LEU A 86 0.98 -7.92 19.00
CA LEU A 86 0.42 -8.89 18.07
C LEU A 86 0.06 -10.21 18.76
N ARG A 87 -1.06 -10.81 18.34
CA ARG A 87 -1.58 -12.07 18.82
C ARG A 87 -1.73 -13.05 17.67
N GLU A 88 -1.77 -14.32 17.99
CA GLU A 88 -2.11 -15.39 17.04
C GLU A 88 -3.46 -15.09 16.37
N GLY A 89 -3.52 -15.16 15.05
CA GLY A 89 -4.71 -14.89 14.26
C GLY A 89 -4.90 -13.43 13.81
N ASP A 90 -4.12 -12.49 14.33
CA ASP A 90 -4.17 -11.09 13.85
C ASP A 90 -3.73 -11.02 12.38
N ILE A 91 -4.29 -10.04 11.65
CA ILE A 91 -3.72 -9.59 10.39
C ILE A 91 -3.13 -8.20 10.57
N ILE A 92 -1.98 -7.96 9.97
CA ILE A 92 -1.24 -6.73 10.11
C ILE A 92 -0.89 -6.16 8.73
N LYS A 93 -1.28 -4.93 8.48
CA LYS A 93 -0.89 -4.16 7.31
C LYS A 93 0.35 -3.37 7.66
N ILE A 94 1.40 -3.61 6.92
CA ILE A 94 2.65 -2.85 6.97
C ILE A 94 2.69 -2.03 5.69
N ASP A 95 2.66 -0.73 5.85
CA ASP A 95 2.69 0.22 4.76
C ASP A 95 3.86 1.18 4.99
N GLY A 96 4.70 1.35 3.98
CA GLY A 96 5.91 2.13 4.12
C GLY A 96 6.50 2.63 2.82
N GLY A 97 7.06 3.81 2.92
CA GLY A 97 7.81 4.44 1.85
C GLY A 97 9.32 4.48 2.11
N VAL A 98 10.08 4.38 1.04
CA VAL A 98 11.54 4.56 1.05
C VAL A 98 11.95 5.62 0.06
N CYS A 99 12.76 6.58 0.53
CA CYS A 99 13.47 7.54 -0.28
C CYS A 99 14.90 7.06 -0.55
N TYR A 100 15.31 7.08 -1.82
CA TYR A 100 16.69 6.84 -2.21
C TYR A 100 17.15 7.90 -3.22
N LYS A 101 18.17 8.66 -2.85
CA LYS A 101 18.72 9.77 -3.70
C LYS A 101 17.65 10.73 -4.22
N GLY A 102 16.65 11.05 -3.37
CA GLY A 102 15.59 12.00 -3.66
C GLY A 102 14.40 11.46 -4.44
N TYR A 103 14.32 10.14 -4.67
CA TYR A 103 13.18 9.48 -5.31
C TYR A 103 12.55 8.46 -4.39
N GLN A 104 11.22 8.36 -4.48
CA GLN A 104 10.38 7.60 -3.58
C GLN A 104 9.97 6.25 -4.18
N SER A 105 9.71 5.29 -3.32
CA SER A 105 8.91 4.11 -3.61
C SER A 105 7.99 3.85 -2.42
N ASP A 106 6.79 3.38 -2.68
CA ASP A 106 5.75 3.09 -1.71
C ASP A 106 5.20 1.69 -1.90
N ALA A 107 4.91 0.99 -0.80
CA ALA A 107 4.32 -0.35 -0.86
C ALA A 107 3.70 -0.76 0.48
N ALA A 108 2.56 -1.46 0.39
CA ALA A 108 1.90 -2.07 1.54
C ALA A 108 1.75 -3.58 1.39
N ARG A 109 1.88 -4.28 2.52
CA ARG A 109 1.69 -5.74 2.62
C ARG A 109 0.84 -6.09 3.83
N THR A 110 -0.14 -6.98 3.63
CA THR A 110 -0.87 -7.59 4.74
C THR A 110 -0.26 -8.95 5.07
N HIS A 111 0.09 -9.15 6.33
CA HIS A 111 0.61 -10.41 6.86
C HIS A 111 -0.36 -11.02 7.87
N ILE A 112 -0.41 -12.34 7.93
CA ILE A 112 -1.15 -13.11 8.92
C ILE A 112 -0.18 -13.50 10.04
N VAL A 113 -0.55 -13.24 11.29
CA VAL A 113 0.24 -13.57 12.46
C VAL A 113 -0.11 -14.99 12.93
N GLY A 114 0.70 -15.96 12.57
CA GLY A 114 0.45 -17.38 12.88
C GLY A 114 -0.69 -17.97 12.04
N LYS A 115 -1.72 -18.53 12.67
CA LYS A 115 -2.88 -19.18 12.01
C LYS A 115 -4.13 -18.34 12.15
N THR A 116 -4.94 -18.28 11.09
CA THR A 116 -6.20 -17.55 11.08
C THR A 116 -7.33 -18.35 10.41
N SER A 117 -8.52 -17.77 10.27
CA SER A 117 -9.63 -18.40 9.57
C SER A 117 -9.43 -18.36 8.05
N LYS A 118 -10.08 -19.28 7.33
CA LYS A 118 -10.08 -19.30 5.87
C LYS A 118 -10.64 -18.00 5.26
N GLU A 119 -11.63 -17.41 5.90
CA GLU A 119 -12.24 -16.14 5.50
C GLU A 119 -11.21 -15.00 5.48
N ILE A 120 -10.34 -14.92 6.49
CA ILE A 120 -9.27 -13.93 6.57
C ILE A 120 -8.16 -14.22 5.56
N GLU A 121 -7.78 -15.49 5.38
CA GLU A 121 -6.83 -15.86 4.32
C GLU A 121 -7.34 -15.45 2.94
N ASP A 122 -8.64 -15.67 2.68
CA ASP A 122 -9.28 -15.28 1.42
C ASP A 122 -9.32 -13.76 1.25
N LEU A 123 -9.65 -12.98 2.29
CA LEU A 123 -9.59 -11.52 2.26
C LEU A 123 -8.20 -11.04 1.83
N VAL A 124 -7.14 -11.51 2.50
CA VAL A 124 -5.76 -11.11 2.20
C VAL A 124 -5.36 -11.48 0.77
N ALA A 125 -5.68 -12.71 0.34
CA ALA A 125 -5.37 -13.17 -1.01
C ALA A 125 -6.13 -12.39 -2.09
N ARG A 126 -7.42 -12.08 -1.87
CA ARG A 126 -8.26 -11.34 -2.81
C ARG A 126 -7.86 -9.87 -2.91
N THR A 127 -7.49 -9.25 -1.79
CA THR A 127 -6.93 -7.88 -1.80
C THR A 127 -5.66 -7.83 -2.65
N LYS A 128 -4.72 -8.76 -2.45
CA LYS A 128 -3.52 -8.87 -3.27
C LYS A 128 -3.87 -9.10 -4.74
N ASN A 129 -4.80 -10.01 -5.05
CA ASN A 129 -5.16 -10.33 -6.42
C ASN A 129 -5.84 -9.15 -7.13
N SER A 130 -6.63 -8.31 -6.42
CA SER A 130 -7.25 -7.12 -7.01
C SER A 130 -6.22 -6.14 -7.55
N PHE A 131 -5.07 -5.99 -6.89
CA PHE A 131 -3.94 -5.24 -7.42
C PHE A 131 -3.44 -5.82 -8.75
N PHE A 132 -3.28 -7.15 -8.84
CA PHE A 132 -2.81 -7.77 -10.08
C PHE A 132 -3.84 -7.69 -11.22
N GLU A 133 -5.14 -7.67 -10.92
CA GLU A 133 -6.18 -7.37 -11.92
C GLU A 133 -6.07 -5.91 -12.41
N ALA A 134 -5.85 -4.96 -11.50
CA ALA A 134 -5.59 -3.57 -11.85
C ALA A 134 -4.31 -3.40 -12.69
N LEU A 135 -3.26 -4.14 -12.35
CA LEU A 135 -1.99 -4.08 -13.08
C LEU A 135 -2.16 -4.41 -14.57
N LYS A 136 -3.03 -5.35 -14.93
CA LYS A 136 -3.27 -5.76 -16.33
C LYS A 136 -3.77 -4.63 -17.23
N VAL A 137 -4.46 -3.64 -16.65
CA VAL A 137 -5.01 -2.50 -17.40
C VAL A 137 -4.11 -1.26 -17.37
N CYS A 138 -2.96 -1.33 -16.70
CA CYS A 138 -1.99 -0.24 -16.58
C CYS A 138 -1.10 -0.12 -17.83
N VAL A 139 -1.72 0.11 -18.99
CA VAL A 139 -1.05 0.22 -20.29
C VAL A 139 -1.33 1.58 -20.93
N PRO A 140 -0.45 2.09 -21.81
CA PRO A 140 -0.67 3.35 -22.49
C PRO A 140 -1.99 3.38 -23.28
N GLY A 141 -2.74 4.48 -23.15
CA GLY A 141 -4.02 4.69 -23.83
C GLY A 141 -5.24 4.38 -22.97
N ASN A 142 -5.13 3.54 -21.95
CA ASN A 142 -6.15 3.37 -20.93
C ASN A 142 -6.22 4.62 -20.00
N HIS A 143 -7.21 4.69 -19.15
CA HIS A 143 -7.42 5.81 -18.23
C HIS A 143 -7.24 5.36 -16.78
N ILE A 144 -7.01 6.30 -15.89
CA ILE A 144 -6.92 6.02 -14.45
C ILE A 144 -8.15 5.25 -13.93
N ASN A 145 -9.37 5.60 -14.39
CA ASN A 145 -10.59 4.90 -13.96
C ASN A 145 -10.63 3.42 -14.36
N ASP A 146 -9.90 2.99 -15.38
CA ASP A 146 -9.85 1.58 -15.78
C ASP A 146 -9.21 0.72 -14.66
N ILE A 147 -8.33 1.30 -13.85
CA ILE A 147 -7.72 0.69 -12.65
C ILE A 147 -8.82 0.40 -11.62
N GLY A 148 -9.62 1.41 -11.25
CA GLY A 148 -10.74 1.25 -10.32
C GLY A 148 -11.82 0.29 -10.84
N ILE A 149 -12.09 0.30 -12.15
CA ILE A 149 -13.01 -0.65 -12.78
C ILE A 149 -12.51 -2.10 -12.61
N ALA A 150 -11.21 -2.35 -12.84
CA ALA A 150 -10.63 -3.68 -12.71
C ALA A 150 -10.70 -4.19 -11.25
N ILE A 151 -10.35 -3.34 -10.27
CA ILE A 151 -10.45 -3.67 -8.84
C ILE A 151 -11.90 -3.98 -8.46
N THR A 152 -12.84 -3.08 -8.82
CA THR A 152 -14.27 -3.22 -8.49
C THR A 152 -14.85 -4.49 -9.07
N ASN A 153 -14.60 -4.78 -10.36
CA ASN A 153 -15.12 -5.97 -11.03
C ASN A 153 -14.61 -7.27 -10.42
N TYR A 154 -13.37 -7.25 -9.90
CA TYR A 154 -12.81 -8.40 -9.22
C TYR A 154 -13.39 -8.57 -7.81
N ILE A 155 -13.39 -7.51 -7.01
CA ILE A 155 -13.80 -7.57 -5.59
C ILE A 155 -15.30 -7.79 -5.41
N ASN A 156 -16.16 -7.23 -6.28
CA ASN A 156 -17.62 -7.38 -6.19
C ASN A 156 -18.11 -8.83 -6.25
N GLN A 157 -17.28 -9.76 -6.77
CA GLN A 157 -17.60 -11.18 -6.81
C GLN A 157 -17.65 -11.82 -5.40
N PHE A 158 -17.12 -11.15 -4.40
CA PHE A 158 -16.93 -11.70 -3.05
C PHE A 158 -17.75 -10.98 -1.97
N GLY A 159 -18.39 -9.86 -2.31
CA GLY A 159 -19.21 -9.07 -1.38
C GLY A 159 -18.38 -8.29 -0.35
N TYR A 160 -17.12 -8.00 -0.62
CA TYR A 160 -16.25 -7.19 0.22
C TYR A 160 -16.43 -5.70 -0.04
N GLY A 161 -16.22 -4.88 0.99
CA GLY A 161 -16.21 -3.41 0.88
C GLY A 161 -14.90 -2.90 0.27
N ILE A 162 -15.00 -2.00 -0.71
CA ILE A 162 -13.83 -1.27 -1.25
C ILE A 162 -13.83 0.11 -0.60
N VAL A 163 -12.76 0.47 0.11
CA VAL A 163 -12.63 1.79 0.73
C VAL A 163 -12.56 2.87 -0.34
N GLU A 164 -13.37 3.92 -0.19
CA GLU A 164 -13.49 5.02 -1.17
C GLU A 164 -12.83 6.33 -0.71
N GLU A 165 -12.68 6.55 0.60
CA GLU A 165 -12.12 7.79 1.17
C GLU A 165 -10.61 7.92 0.96
N TYR A 166 -9.92 6.81 0.71
CA TYR A 166 -8.48 6.76 0.50
C TYR A 166 -8.18 6.09 -0.84
N ILE A 167 -7.23 6.66 -1.56
CA ILE A 167 -6.98 6.33 -2.96
C ILE A 167 -5.50 6.34 -3.28
N GLY A 168 -5.10 5.61 -4.29
CA GLY A 168 -3.74 5.62 -4.82
C GLY A 168 -3.36 6.96 -5.45
N HIS A 169 -2.10 7.10 -5.79
CA HIS A 169 -1.52 8.38 -6.23
C HIS A 169 -0.39 8.21 -7.22
N GLY A 170 -0.04 9.27 -7.93
CA GLY A 170 1.25 9.38 -8.59
C GLY A 170 2.38 9.44 -7.56
N ILE A 171 3.58 9.01 -7.91
CA ILE A 171 4.74 8.99 -7.02
C ILE A 171 6.01 9.32 -7.80
N GLY A 172 7.02 9.91 -7.14
CA GLY A 172 8.25 10.29 -7.81
C GLY A 172 9.27 10.92 -6.87
N ALA A 173 9.55 12.20 -7.03
CA ALA A 173 10.36 12.95 -6.08
C ALA A 173 9.62 13.21 -4.76
N LYS A 174 8.28 13.22 -4.81
CA LYS A 174 7.44 13.24 -3.62
C LYS A 174 6.73 11.90 -3.48
N VAL A 175 6.35 11.55 -2.25
CA VAL A 175 5.50 10.38 -1.99
C VAL A 175 4.17 10.55 -2.73
N HIS A 176 3.47 11.63 -2.51
CA HIS A 176 2.20 11.93 -3.15
C HIS A 176 2.36 12.95 -4.28
N GLU A 177 2.09 12.50 -5.50
CA GLU A 177 2.03 13.32 -6.72
C GLU A 177 0.70 13.09 -7.46
N ASP A 178 0.36 13.94 -8.43
CA ASP A 178 -0.71 13.65 -9.38
C ASP A 178 -0.37 12.40 -10.23
N PRO A 179 -1.37 11.62 -10.66
CA PRO A 179 -2.80 11.79 -10.45
C PRO A 179 -3.30 11.06 -9.19
N GLU A 180 -4.50 11.38 -8.73
CA GLU A 180 -5.30 10.52 -7.84
C GLU A 180 -5.72 9.26 -8.57
N ILE A 181 -5.69 8.11 -7.87
CA ILE A 181 -5.98 6.78 -8.44
C ILE A 181 -7.03 6.07 -7.56
N PRO A 182 -8.33 6.32 -7.80
CA PRO A 182 -9.39 5.62 -7.08
C PRO A 182 -9.34 4.11 -7.27
N ASN A 183 -9.55 3.36 -6.18
CA ASN A 183 -9.64 1.91 -6.18
C ASN A 183 -11.04 1.39 -6.58
N TYR A 184 -11.94 2.29 -6.94
CA TYR A 184 -13.34 2.05 -7.26
C TYR A 184 -13.77 2.78 -8.54
N ILE A 185 -14.93 2.45 -9.07
CA ILE A 185 -15.45 3.05 -10.31
C ILE A 185 -15.87 4.50 -10.08
N THR A 186 -15.29 5.41 -10.84
CA THR A 186 -15.66 6.83 -10.80
C THR A 186 -16.47 7.25 -12.03
N LYS A 187 -17.16 8.39 -11.93
CA LYS A 187 -17.93 8.96 -13.06
C LYS A 187 -17.02 9.52 -14.16
N LYS A 188 -15.81 9.92 -13.83
CA LYS A 188 -14.84 10.52 -14.76
C LYS A 188 -13.77 9.49 -15.13
N LYS A 189 -13.38 9.47 -16.40
CA LYS A 189 -12.32 8.57 -16.87
C LYS A 189 -10.95 8.87 -16.25
N GLY A 190 -10.72 10.10 -15.83
CA GLY A 190 -9.40 10.54 -15.35
C GLY A 190 -8.38 10.69 -16.48
N PRO A 191 -7.12 11.01 -16.13
CA PRO A 191 -6.00 11.09 -17.07
C PRO A 191 -5.79 9.81 -17.87
N VAL A 192 -5.31 9.98 -19.11
CA VAL A 192 -4.84 8.85 -19.93
C VAL A 192 -3.49 8.37 -19.43
N LEU A 193 -3.33 7.08 -19.28
CA LEU A 193 -2.07 6.43 -18.92
C LEU A 193 -1.05 6.61 -20.04
N LYS A 194 0.16 6.99 -19.68
CA LYS A 194 1.26 7.21 -20.61
C LYS A 194 2.51 6.51 -20.11
N LYS A 195 3.35 6.11 -21.05
CA LYS A 195 4.69 5.59 -20.74
C LYS A 195 5.41 6.50 -19.74
N ASN A 196 6.14 5.90 -18.82
CA ASN A 196 6.94 6.56 -17.79
C ASN A 196 6.11 7.34 -16.74
N MET A 197 4.79 7.16 -16.69
CA MET A 197 4.03 7.46 -15.47
C MET A 197 4.38 6.45 -14.38
N THR A 198 4.59 6.93 -13.15
CA THR A 198 4.81 6.12 -11.97
C THR A 198 3.67 6.32 -10.99
N LEU A 199 3.10 5.23 -10.52
CA LEU A 199 1.84 5.19 -9.78
C LEU A 199 1.97 4.27 -8.57
N ALA A 200 1.40 4.65 -7.44
CA ALA A 200 1.11 3.80 -6.30
C ALA A 200 -0.34 3.31 -6.43
N ILE A 201 -0.53 2.02 -6.58
CA ILE A 201 -1.85 1.38 -6.68
C ILE A 201 -2.05 0.57 -5.41
N GLU A 202 -3.11 0.88 -4.66
CA GLU A 202 -3.22 0.50 -3.25
C GLU A 202 -4.65 0.10 -2.83
N PRO A 203 -5.23 -0.98 -3.37
CA PRO A 203 -6.54 -1.41 -2.93
C PRO A 203 -6.59 -1.72 -1.43
N MET A 204 -7.52 -1.06 -0.74
CA MET A 204 -7.90 -1.30 0.66
C MET A 204 -9.28 -1.96 0.66
N ILE A 205 -9.35 -3.20 1.15
CA ILE A 205 -10.54 -4.05 1.07
C ILE A 205 -10.96 -4.48 2.46
N ASN A 206 -12.19 -4.14 2.83
CA ASN A 206 -12.83 -4.51 4.07
C ASN A 206 -13.58 -5.84 3.92
N LEU A 207 -13.53 -6.69 4.94
CA LEU A 207 -14.29 -7.94 4.97
C LEU A 207 -15.80 -7.69 4.92
N GLY A 208 -16.24 -6.58 5.51
CA GLY A 208 -17.64 -6.15 5.57
C GLY A 208 -17.94 -4.95 4.67
N THR A 209 -18.41 -3.87 5.29
CA THR A 209 -18.84 -2.67 4.58
C THR A 209 -17.68 -1.76 4.17
N LEU A 210 -17.94 -0.81 3.26
CA LEU A 210 -16.90 0.08 2.74
C LEU A 210 -16.58 1.26 3.69
N GLU A 211 -17.49 1.56 4.62
CA GLU A 211 -17.42 2.74 5.47
C GLU A 211 -16.26 2.65 6.47
N VAL A 212 -15.55 3.75 6.61
CA VAL A 212 -14.42 3.90 7.52
C VAL A 212 -14.53 5.19 8.34
N TYR A 213 -13.76 5.29 9.40
CA TYR A 213 -13.64 6.51 10.20
C TYR A 213 -12.22 6.69 10.72
N THR A 214 -11.81 7.93 10.97
CA THR A 214 -10.53 8.23 11.62
C THR A 214 -10.71 8.13 13.14
N ALA A 215 -9.81 7.40 13.81
CA ALA A 215 -9.81 7.22 15.25
C ALA A 215 -9.42 8.52 16.00
N GLU A 216 -9.52 8.49 17.34
CA GLU A 216 -9.21 9.64 18.21
C GLU A 216 -7.75 10.12 18.15
N ASP A 217 -6.84 9.27 17.63
CA ASP A 217 -5.43 9.62 17.41
C ASP A 217 -5.19 10.49 16.16
N GLU A 218 -6.29 10.86 15.46
CA GLU A 218 -6.32 11.71 14.26
C GLU A 218 -5.60 11.11 13.03
N TRP A 219 -5.15 9.83 13.12
CA TRP A 219 -4.41 9.14 12.06
C TRP A 219 -5.02 7.80 11.67
N THR A 220 -5.18 6.91 12.66
CA THR A 220 -5.59 5.53 12.38
C THR A 220 -6.98 5.47 11.77
N VAL A 221 -7.08 4.97 10.56
CA VAL A 221 -8.36 4.74 9.86
C VAL A 221 -8.86 3.35 10.18
N LYS A 222 -10.14 3.23 10.59
CA LYS A 222 -10.75 1.97 11.01
C LYS A 222 -12.05 1.70 10.26
N THR A 223 -12.41 0.43 10.12
CA THR A 223 -13.71 0.02 9.58
C THR A 223 -14.84 0.40 10.55
N CYS A 224 -15.98 0.88 10.03
CA CYS A 224 -17.12 1.25 10.86
C CYS A 224 -17.82 0.04 11.50
N ASP A 225 -17.75 -1.13 10.87
CA ASP A 225 -18.36 -2.38 11.35
C ASP A 225 -17.46 -3.19 12.28
N GLY A 226 -16.19 -2.77 12.45
CA GLY A 226 -15.20 -3.46 13.28
C GLY A 226 -14.67 -4.78 12.68
N LEU A 227 -15.02 -5.09 11.43
CA LEU A 227 -14.50 -6.26 10.74
C LEU A 227 -13.09 -5.99 10.16
N PRO A 228 -12.28 -7.04 9.93
CA PRO A 228 -10.93 -6.87 9.42
C PRO A 228 -10.86 -6.23 8.03
N SER A 229 -9.78 -5.48 7.79
CA SER A 229 -9.41 -4.90 6.51
C SER A 229 -8.04 -5.40 6.05
N SER A 230 -7.84 -5.48 4.73
CA SER A 230 -6.57 -5.83 4.10
C SER A 230 -6.14 -4.75 3.11
N HIS A 231 -4.85 -4.49 3.04
CA HIS A 231 -4.22 -3.51 2.16
C HIS A 231 -3.07 -4.15 1.39
N TYR A 232 -2.98 -3.89 0.10
CA TYR A 232 -1.88 -4.35 -0.73
C TYR A 232 -1.53 -3.27 -1.75
N GLU A 233 -0.26 -2.88 -1.80
CA GLU A 233 0.19 -1.78 -2.62
C GLU A 233 1.53 -2.07 -3.28
N ASN A 234 1.73 -1.49 -4.46
CA ASN A 234 3.05 -1.33 -5.06
C ASN A 234 3.16 -0.04 -5.89
N THR A 235 4.38 0.50 -5.90
CA THR A 235 4.82 1.45 -6.93
C THR A 235 5.05 0.71 -8.25
N ILE A 236 4.42 1.20 -9.31
CA ILE A 236 4.59 0.68 -10.67
C ILE A 236 5.06 1.79 -11.63
N VAL A 237 5.60 1.38 -12.77
CA VAL A 237 5.83 2.24 -13.93
C VAL A 237 5.08 1.72 -15.14
N ILE A 238 4.41 2.63 -15.86
CA ILE A 238 3.78 2.33 -17.16
C ILE A 238 4.88 2.23 -18.23
N THR A 239 4.93 1.15 -18.98
CA THR A 239 5.87 0.94 -20.09
C THR A 239 5.14 0.89 -21.44
N ASP A 240 5.83 0.73 -22.54
CA ASP A 240 5.22 0.52 -23.86
C ASP A 240 4.52 -0.86 -23.97
N ASN A 241 4.90 -1.78 -23.09
CA ASN A 241 4.37 -3.15 -23.02
C ASN A 241 3.63 -3.36 -21.68
N GLU A 242 3.99 -4.41 -20.95
CA GLU A 242 3.44 -4.68 -19.63
C GLU A 242 4.01 -3.71 -18.59
N PRO A 243 3.19 -3.21 -17.64
CA PRO A 243 3.67 -2.37 -16.55
C PRO A 243 4.69 -3.13 -15.70
N GLN A 244 5.63 -2.40 -15.11
CA GLN A 244 6.63 -2.99 -14.24
C GLN A 244 6.39 -2.55 -12.80
N ILE A 245 6.44 -3.50 -11.88
CA ILE A 245 6.43 -3.22 -10.45
C ILE A 245 7.86 -2.84 -10.03
N LEU A 246 8.00 -1.69 -9.37
CA LEU A 246 9.30 -1.20 -8.91
C LEU A 246 9.61 -1.65 -7.47
N SER A 247 8.61 -1.92 -6.65
CA SER A 247 8.69 -2.27 -5.21
C SER A 247 8.65 -3.79 -4.97
N ILE A 248 9.34 -4.55 -5.79
CA ILE A 248 9.56 -6.00 -5.63
C ILE A 248 11.05 -6.35 -5.85
N VAL A 249 11.49 -7.51 -5.31
CA VAL A 249 12.82 -8.10 -5.54
C VAL A 249 12.71 -9.24 -6.52
#